data_5f3263ebc9181b9bcbc0e718cb1daea2
#
_entry.id   5f3263ebc9181b9bcbc0e718cb1daea2
#
_cell.length_a   1.000
_cell.length_b   1.000
_cell.length_c   1.000
_cell.angle_alpha   90.00
_cell.angle_beta   90.00
_cell.angle_gamma   90.00
#
_symmetry.space_group_name_H-M   'P 1'
#
loop_
_entity.id
_entity.type
_entity.pdbx_description
1 polymer ?
#
loop_
_entity_poly.entity_id
_entity_poly.type
_entity_poly.pdbx_seq_one_letter_code
_entity_poly.pdbx_strand_id
1 'polypeptide(L)'
;MLTSIVGINWGDEGKGRMVDLLSQKYDVVVRYQGGNNAGHTVINDKGKFVLNLMPSGILRDETVNVLGPGMVIDTEHMFHEVARLREGGITITPEHLKISDKAVICMPYHKLLDCLEEDRLADKKFGSTRRGISPAYSDKYMKKALRMGELADRDALKARLADILEWKNLFIVNGYHHAPIDLDEMMDWLDTYAMPFKDYVCDTTDYLTDAIEDNKSLLFEAQLGALRDIDYGIYPYTSGSSTIAAYAPIGAGIPEARLDTIIGIMKAYSTCVGEGPFTCEMFGDEAAALRDAGGEYGAATGRPRRVGGFDVVASRYGVKMQGCTSIALTKLDVLSYLDKIPVCVAYDIDGERVDRFPIGVKLAKAKPIYEYLPGFHCDISGCRTISDLPKEALDYVHYQEAAVGCRIKYVSVGPDRDAYIKMF
;
A
#
# COMPACT_ATOMS: atom_id res chain seq x y z
N MET A 1 -4.62 -5.17 -21.80
CA MET A 1 -5.46 -5.28 -20.57
C MET A 1 -4.81 -4.50 -19.44
N LEU A 2 -5.55 -3.58 -18.82
CA LEU A 2 -5.09 -2.70 -17.75
C LEU A 2 -5.80 -3.07 -16.44
N THR A 3 -5.06 -3.62 -15.47
CA THR A 3 -5.63 -4.09 -14.19
C THR A 3 -4.97 -3.38 -13.02
N SER A 4 -5.78 -2.89 -12.04
CA SER A 4 -5.25 -2.35 -10.80
C SER A 4 -5.57 -3.27 -9.62
N ILE A 5 -4.58 -3.49 -8.75
CA ILE A 5 -4.75 -4.18 -7.47
C ILE A 5 -4.63 -3.16 -6.35
N VAL A 6 -5.71 -3.02 -5.57
CA VAL A 6 -5.86 -1.97 -4.55
C VAL A 6 -6.31 -2.54 -3.21
N GLY A 7 -5.98 -1.85 -2.11
CA GLY A 7 -6.51 -2.19 -0.80
C GLY A 7 -7.86 -1.52 -0.55
N ILE A 8 -8.79 -2.26 0.04
CA ILE A 8 -10.14 -1.75 0.32
C ILE A 8 -10.17 -0.94 1.63
N ASN A 9 -9.45 -1.37 2.67
CA ASN A 9 -9.57 -0.82 4.01
C ASN A 9 -8.34 0.03 4.41
N TRP A 10 -7.68 -0.32 5.53
CA TRP A 10 -6.57 0.46 6.12
C TRP A 10 -5.19 0.08 5.61
N GLY A 11 -5.08 -0.85 4.66
CA GLY A 11 -3.82 -1.44 4.22
C GLY A 11 -3.56 -2.81 4.87
N ASP A 12 -2.45 -3.45 4.49
CA ASP A 12 -2.06 -4.79 4.97
C ASP A 12 -3.08 -5.91 4.69
N GLU A 13 -3.92 -5.73 3.65
CA GLU A 13 -4.91 -6.73 3.25
C GLU A 13 -4.30 -7.95 2.53
N GLY A 14 -3.00 -7.94 2.21
CA GLY A 14 -2.32 -9.03 1.51
C GLY A 14 -2.19 -8.80 0.00
N LYS A 15 -2.12 -7.53 -0.43
CA LYS A 15 -1.96 -7.14 -1.86
C LYS A 15 -0.77 -7.79 -2.54
N GLY A 16 0.40 -7.77 -1.90
CA GLY A 16 1.64 -8.29 -2.50
C GLY A 16 1.52 -9.75 -2.96
N ARG A 17 0.83 -10.59 -2.18
CA ARG A 17 0.56 -11.98 -2.58
C ARG A 17 -0.31 -12.06 -3.84
N MET A 18 -1.35 -11.23 -3.92
CA MET A 18 -2.23 -11.21 -5.10
C MET A 18 -1.53 -10.63 -6.33
N VAL A 19 -0.64 -9.65 -6.14
CA VAL A 19 0.20 -9.13 -7.23
C VAL A 19 1.17 -10.19 -7.71
N ASP A 20 1.86 -10.90 -6.81
CA ASP A 20 2.76 -12.00 -7.19
C ASP A 20 2.02 -13.10 -7.95
N LEU A 21 0.84 -13.51 -7.45
CA LEU A 21 0.01 -14.51 -8.11
C LEU A 21 -0.40 -14.09 -9.53
N LEU A 22 -0.85 -12.85 -9.69
CA LEU A 22 -1.41 -12.35 -10.94
C LEU A 22 -0.36 -11.83 -11.92
N SER A 23 0.79 -11.34 -11.43
CA SER A 23 1.86 -10.75 -12.27
C SER A 23 2.37 -11.69 -13.36
N GLN A 24 2.22 -13.00 -13.20
CA GLN A 24 2.54 -14.01 -14.22
C GLN A 24 1.83 -13.80 -15.56
N LYS A 25 0.73 -13.06 -15.55
CA LYS A 25 -0.14 -12.84 -16.73
C LYS A 25 0.03 -11.44 -17.31
N TYR A 26 1.00 -10.68 -16.80
CA TYR A 26 1.21 -9.28 -17.19
C TYR A 26 2.62 -9.04 -17.67
N ASP A 27 2.73 -8.27 -18.74
CA ASP A 27 4.00 -7.90 -19.34
C ASP A 27 4.71 -6.82 -18.51
N VAL A 28 3.93 -5.93 -17.89
CA VAL A 28 4.46 -4.79 -17.14
C VAL A 28 3.77 -4.68 -15.76
N VAL A 29 4.55 -4.46 -14.70
CA VAL A 29 4.03 -4.14 -13.35
C VAL A 29 4.44 -2.72 -12.98
N VAL A 30 3.46 -1.88 -12.63
CA VAL A 30 3.66 -0.44 -12.39
C VAL A 30 3.30 -0.10 -10.93
N ARG A 31 4.27 0.46 -10.19
CA ARG A 31 4.00 1.17 -8.94
C ARG A 31 3.73 2.63 -9.25
N TYR A 32 2.59 3.16 -8.80
CA TYR A 32 2.10 4.47 -9.23
C TYR A 32 1.99 5.50 -8.10
N GLN A 33 2.17 5.10 -6.84
CA GLN A 33 2.07 5.99 -5.68
C GLN A 33 2.81 5.43 -4.45
N GLY A 34 3.03 6.27 -3.45
CA GLY A 34 3.71 5.91 -2.22
C GLY A 34 5.23 5.89 -2.37
N GLY A 35 5.89 5.23 -1.46
CA GLY A 35 7.34 5.06 -1.41
C GLY A 35 7.70 3.79 -0.66
N ASN A 36 8.72 3.86 0.22
CA ASN A 36 9.17 2.73 1.05
C ASN A 36 8.43 2.61 2.40
N ASN A 37 7.27 3.25 2.54
CA ASN A 37 6.47 3.24 3.76
C ASN A 37 5.61 1.98 3.97
N ALA A 38 5.45 1.17 2.94
CA ALA A 38 4.81 -0.13 3.04
C ALA A 38 5.76 -1.22 2.55
N GLY A 39 5.67 -2.39 3.15
CA GLY A 39 6.44 -3.56 2.73
C GLY A 39 5.53 -4.77 2.62
N HIS A 40 5.81 -5.64 1.68
CA HIS A 40 5.14 -6.92 1.56
C HIS A 40 6.14 -8.03 1.35
N THR A 41 5.81 -9.19 1.88
CA THR A 41 6.63 -10.38 1.72
C THR A 41 6.07 -11.23 0.59
N VAL A 42 6.94 -11.61 -0.33
CA VAL A 42 6.66 -12.58 -1.39
C VAL A 42 7.51 -13.82 -1.13
N ILE A 43 6.90 -14.99 -1.22
CA ILE A 43 7.58 -16.29 -1.10
C ILE A 43 7.37 -17.03 -2.41
N ASN A 44 8.45 -17.38 -3.09
CA ASN A 44 8.43 -18.14 -4.32
C ASN A 44 9.55 -19.21 -4.31
N ASP A 45 9.77 -19.89 -5.43
CA ASP A 45 10.80 -20.90 -5.65
C ASP A 45 12.25 -20.38 -5.49
N LYS A 46 12.48 -19.06 -5.70
CA LYS A 46 13.79 -18.40 -5.49
C LYS A 46 14.03 -18.03 -4.01
N GLY A 47 12.99 -18.04 -3.15
CA GLY A 47 13.12 -17.74 -1.72
C GLY A 47 12.06 -16.80 -1.15
N LYS A 48 12.40 -16.19 -0.01
CA LYS A 48 11.56 -15.19 0.68
C LYS A 48 12.14 -13.80 0.48
N PHE A 49 11.37 -12.91 -0.12
CA PHE A 49 11.74 -11.53 -0.42
C PHE A 49 10.82 -10.55 0.29
N VAL A 50 11.38 -9.49 0.85
CA VAL A 50 10.63 -8.36 1.41
C VAL A 50 10.82 -7.18 0.48
N LEU A 51 9.75 -6.77 -0.19
CA LEU A 51 9.73 -5.66 -1.15
C LEU A 51 9.10 -4.43 -0.52
N ASN A 52 9.73 -3.28 -0.72
CA ASN A 52 9.23 -1.99 -0.25
C ASN A 52 8.99 -1.02 -1.42
N LEU A 53 10.03 -0.69 -2.19
CA LEU A 53 9.95 0.16 -3.38
C LEU A 53 9.77 -0.66 -4.66
N MET A 54 10.42 -1.81 -4.74
CA MET A 54 10.36 -2.64 -5.94
C MET A 54 8.95 -3.18 -6.15
N PRO A 55 8.43 -3.13 -7.40
CA PRO A 55 7.20 -3.83 -7.77
C PRO A 55 7.34 -5.33 -7.60
N SER A 56 6.24 -6.03 -7.30
CA SER A 56 6.28 -7.50 -7.11
C SER A 56 6.70 -8.27 -8.37
N GLY A 57 6.53 -7.68 -9.54
CA GLY A 57 6.97 -8.24 -10.82
C GLY A 57 8.49 -8.37 -10.96
N ILE A 58 9.28 -7.67 -10.13
CA ILE A 58 10.76 -7.70 -10.19
C ILE A 58 11.34 -9.10 -9.95
N LEU A 59 10.59 -9.98 -9.32
CA LEU A 59 10.99 -11.36 -9.08
C LEU A 59 10.89 -12.27 -10.32
N ARG A 60 10.49 -11.70 -11.49
CA ARG A 60 10.29 -12.41 -12.76
C ARG A 60 11.15 -11.79 -13.84
N ASP A 61 11.91 -12.62 -14.52
CA ASP A 61 12.87 -12.20 -15.53
C ASP A 61 12.20 -11.65 -16.82
N GLU A 62 10.91 -12.00 -17.04
CA GLU A 62 10.15 -11.63 -18.26
C GLU A 62 9.27 -10.38 -18.07
N THR A 63 9.16 -9.88 -16.84
CA THR A 63 8.26 -8.77 -16.51
C THR A 63 9.05 -7.47 -16.40
N VAL A 64 8.62 -6.43 -17.11
CA VAL A 64 9.17 -5.10 -16.94
C VAL A 64 8.49 -4.42 -15.75
N ASN A 65 9.29 -3.75 -14.93
CA ASN A 65 8.83 -3.10 -13.70
C ASN A 65 9.00 -1.59 -13.82
N VAL A 66 7.98 -0.83 -13.46
CA VAL A 66 7.98 0.62 -13.61
C VAL A 66 7.69 1.30 -12.27
N LEU A 67 8.54 2.25 -11.89
CA LEU A 67 8.28 3.21 -10.83
C LEU A 67 7.77 4.50 -11.48
N GLY A 68 6.48 4.74 -11.38
CA GLY A 68 5.80 5.84 -12.08
C GLY A 68 6.04 7.22 -11.46
N PRO A 69 5.62 8.31 -12.14
CA PRO A 69 5.79 9.70 -11.71
C PRO A 69 5.05 10.04 -10.41
N GLY A 70 4.11 9.22 -9.99
CA GLY A 70 3.38 9.36 -8.72
C GLY A 70 4.17 8.90 -7.50
N MET A 71 5.30 8.22 -7.68
CA MET A 71 6.15 7.70 -6.59
C MET A 71 7.00 8.79 -5.94
N VAL A 72 7.33 8.55 -4.65
CA VAL A 72 8.43 9.22 -3.95
C VAL A 72 9.47 8.15 -3.61
N ILE A 73 10.68 8.31 -4.15
CA ILE A 73 11.70 7.25 -4.17
C ILE A 73 12.83 7.59 -3.19
N ASP A 74 12.91 6.84 -2.11
CA ASP A 74 14.07 6.80 -1.22
C ASP A 74 15.17 5.99 -1.91
N THR A 75 16.10 6.67 -2.56
CA THR A 75 17.14 6.04 -3.36
C THR A 75 18.15 5.25 -2.52
N GLU A 76 18.41 5.65 -1.26
CA GLU A 76 19.23 4.87 -0.32
C GLU A 76 18.55 3.54 0.01
N HIS A 77 17.25 3.57 0.34
CA HIS A 77 16.50 2.34 0.57
C HIS A 77 16.47 1.46 -0.68
N MET A 78 16.23 2.06 -1.85
CA MET A 78 16.22 1.36 -3.13
C MET A 78 17.59 0.71 -3.44
N PHE A 79 18.69 1.41 -3.16
CA PHE A 79 20.05 0.89 -3.34
C PHE A 79 20.26 -0.41 -2.54
N HIS A 80 19.88 -0.40 -1.28
CA HIS A 80 20.00 -1.59 -0.43
C HIS A 80 18.98 -2.67 -0.79
N GLU A 81 17.77 -2.32 -1.21
CA GLU A 81 16.77 -3.29 -1.66
C GLU A 81 17.23 -4.02 -2.93
N VAL A 82 17.74 -3.28 -3.92
CA VAL A 82 18.31 -3.85 -5.16
C VAL A 82 19.51 -4.74 -4.86
N ALA A 83 20.40 -4.34 -3.95
CA ALA A 83 21.55 -5.16 -3.57
C ALA A 83 21.10 -6.53 -3.00
N ARG A 84 20.16 -6.52 -2.03
CA ARG A 84 19.61 -7.75 -1.46
C ARG A 84 18.91 -8.64 -2.49
N LEU A 85 18.20 -8.05 -3.43
CA LEU A 85 17.52 -8.81 -4.50
C LEU A 85 18.55 -9.48 -5.44
N ARG A 86 19.62 -8.76 -5.79
CA ARG A 86 20.72 -9.32 -6.60
C ARG A 86 21.46 -10.44 -5.89
N GLU A 87 21.72 -10.29 -4.59
CA GLU A 87 22.28 -11.36 -3.74
C GLU A 87 21.36 -12.58 -3.71
N GLY A 88 20.04 -12.37 -3.76
CA GLY A 88 19.03 -13.43 -3.90
C GLY A 88 18.87 -13.99 -5.31
N GLY A 89 19.76 -13.62 -6.27
CA GLY A 89 19.76 -14.16 -7.63
C GLY A 89 18.74 -13.50 -8.57
N ILE A 90 18.23 -12.30 -8.23
CA ILE A 90 17.32 -11.56 -9.11
C ILE A 90 18.13 -10.62 -10.02
N THR A 91 17.93 -10.74 -11.33
CA THR A 91 18.55 -9.85 -12.31
C THR A 91 17.79 -8.52 -12.36
N ILE A 92 18.50 -7.41 -12.12
CA ILE A 92 17.90 -6.07 -12.17
C ILE A 92 18.77 -5.19 -13.07
N THR A 93 18.27 -4.89 -14.26
CA THR A 93 18.92 -4.05 -15.28
C THR A 93 17.95 -2.94 -15.73
N PRO A 94 18.43 -1.93 -16.49
CA PRO A 94 17.55 -0.89 -17.04
C PRO A 94 16.45 -1.42 -17.99
N GLU A 95 16.61 -2.63 -18.54
CA GLU A 95 15.57 -3.28 -19.34
C GLU A 95 14.44 -3.83 -18.47
N HIS A 96 14.75 -4.30 -17.24
CA HIS A 96 13.78 -4.90 -16.31
C HIS A 96 13.14 -3.90 -15.34
N LEU A 97 13.86 -2.80 -15.03
CA LEU A 97 13.38 -1.74 -14.14
C LEU A 97 13.49 -0.39 -14.82
N LYS A 98 12.39 0.33 -14.89
CA LYS A 98 12.30 1.69 -15.39
C LYS A 98 11.82 2.64 -14.31
N ILE A 99 12.50 3.77 -14.18
CA ILE A 99 12.19 4.78 -13.16
C ILE A 99 11.79 6.06 -13.90
N SER A 100 10.63 6.59 -13.57
CA SER A 100 10.16 7.84 -14.17
C SER A 100 11.11 9.00 -13.85
N ASP A 101 11.49 9.74 -14.88
CA ASP A 101 12.17 11.03 -14.77
C ASP A 101 11.41 12.05 -13.91
N LYS A 102 10.09 11.91 -13.83
CA LYS A 102 9.17 12.78 -13.08
C LYS A 102 8.95 12.34 -11.63
N ALA A 103 9.43 11.14 -11.22
CA ALA A 103 9.31 10.65 -9.84
C ALA A 103 10.15 11.50 -8.89
N VAL A 104 9.64 11.70 -7.67
CA VAL A 104 10.30 12.55 -6.65
C VAL A 104 11.36 11.76 -5.89
N ILE A 105 12.52 12.37 -5.66
CA ILE A 105 13.53 11.82 -4.75
C ILE A 105 13.14 12.14 -3.30
N CYS A 106 12.98 11.10 -2.47
CA CYS A 106 12.80 11.24 -1.04
C CYS A 106 14.16 11.44 -0.36
N MET A 107 14.53 12.68 -0.15
CA MET A 107 15.82 13.10 0.42
C MET A 107 15.90 12.81 1.93
N PRO A 108 17.10 12.71 2.52
CA PRO A 108 17.29 12.51 3.97
C PRO A 108 16.55 13.54 4.85
N TYR A 109 16.49 14.79 4.43
CA TYR A 109 15.76 15.83 5.15
C TYR A 109 14.24 15.60 5.19
N HIS A 110 13.64 14.86 4.24
CA HIS A 110 12.25 14.48 4.33
C HIS A 110 12.01 13.50 5.50
N LYS A 111 12.91 12.50 5.67
CA LYS A 111 12.87 11.58 6.80
C LYS A 111 13.06 12.32 8.12
N LEU A 112 14.01 13.27 8.16
CA LEU A 112 14.24 14.12 9.33
C LEU A 112 12.99 14.93 9.71
N LEU A 113 12.37 15.61 8.74
CA LEU A 113 11.16 16.42 8.95
C LEU A 113 9.98 15.57 9.45
N ASP A 114 9.82 14.35 8.93
CA ASP A 114 8.80 13.40 9.37
C ASP A 114 9.03 12.99 10.84
N CYS A 115 10.27 12.74 11.23
CA CYS A 115 10.65 12.45 12.62
C CYS A 115 10.40 13.64 13.54
N LEU A 116 10.87 14.82 13.17
CA LEU A 116 10.75 16.03 13.97
C LEU A 116 9.29 16.41 14.21
N GLU A 117 8.43 16.25 13.19
CA GLU A 117 7.00 16.54 13.33
C GLU A 117 6.28 15.51 14.22
N GLU A 118 6.54 14.22 14.05
CA GLU A 118 5.98 13.19 14.94
C GLU A 118 6.41 13.39 16.40
N ASP A 119 7.66 13.77 16.62
CA ASP A 119 8.18 14.04 17.97
C ASP A 119 7.56 15.32 18.56
N ARG A 120 7.36 16.38 17.75
CA ARG A 120 6.68 17.61 18.16
C ARG A 120 5.22 17.38 18.54
N LEU A 121 4.54 16.50 17.82
CA LEU A 121 3.12 16.18 18.05
C LEU A 121 2.92 15.33 19.32
N ALA A 122 3.92 14.62 19.79
CA ALA A 122 3.88 13.79 21.00
C ALA A 122 2.65 12.86 21.04
N ASP A 123 1.70 13.09 21.96
CA ASP A 123 0.49 12.29 22.12
C ASP A 123 -0.54 12.49 20.96
N LYS A 124 -0.36 13.55 20.16
CA LYS A 124 -1.21 13.85 18.99
C LYS A 124 -0.61 13.36 17.67
N LYS A 125 0.43 12.53 17.73
CA LYS A 125 1.10 11.99 16.55
C LYS A 125 0.15 11.27 15.60
N PHE A 126 0.48 11.28 14.32
CA PHE A 126 -0.28 10.57 13.28
C PHE A 126 0.08 9.09 13.18
N GLY A 127 1.17 8.65 13.82
CA GLY A 127 1.71 7.29 13.67
C GLY A 127 2.42 7.10 12.33
N SER A 128 3.16 8.12 11.89
CA SER A 128 3.96 8.05 10.67
C SER A 128 4.98 6.91 10.73
N THR A 129 5.29 6.37 9.56
CA THR A 129 6.38 5.38 9.39
C THR A 129 7.78 6.01 9.51
N ARG A 130 7.87 7.34 9.64
CA ARG A 130 9.11 8.11 9.68
C ARG A 130 10.01 7.91 8.44
N ARG A 131 9.36 7.65 7.29
CA ARG A 131 10.03 7.43 5.99
C ARG A 131 10.03 8.67 5.10
N GLY A 132 9.53 9.80 5.59
CA GLY A 132 9.54 11.08 4.87
C GLY A 132 8.53 11.18 3.74
N ILE A 133 7.51 10.31 3.70
CA ILE A 133 6.56 10.25 2.59
C ILE A 133 5.72 11.53 2.49
N SER A 134 5.06 11.94 3.58
CA SER A 134 4.25 13.15 3.57
C SER A 134 5.05 14.42 3.32
N PRO A 135 6.25 14.62 3.93
CA PRO A 135 7.11 15.73 3.58
C PRO A 135 7.56 15.76 2.11
N ALA A 136 7.85 14.60 1.50
CA ALA A 136 8.24 14.53 0.09
C ALA A 136 7.08 14.89 -0.84
N TYR A 137 5.84 14.43 -0.55
CA TYR A 137 4.65 14.85 -1.31
C TYR A 137 4.32 16.32 -1.09
N SER A 138 4.47 16.85 0.14
CA SER A 138 4.33 18.29 0.41
C SER A 138 5.25 19.10 -0.50
N ASP A 139 6.51 18.72 -0.59
CA ASP A 139 7.49 19.39 -1.44
C ASP A 139 7.17 19.28 -2.93
N LYS A 140 6.64 18.15 -3.38
CA LYS A 140 6.15 17.99 -4.76
C LYS A 140 5.13 19.09 -5.10
N TYR A 141 4.12 19.29 -4.26
CA TYR A 141 3.08 20.29 -4.48
C TYR A 141 3.56 21.73 -4.24
N MET A 142 4.52 21.93 -3.34
CA MET A 142 5.21 23.21 -3.15
C MET A 142 6.23 23.52 -4.25
N LYS A 143 6.49 22.60 -5.16
CA LYS A 143 7.49 22.70 -6.23
C LYS A 143 8.94 22.86 -5.69
N LYS A 144 9.20 22.25 -4.54
CA LYS A 144 10.49 22.23 -3.82
C LYS A 144 11.10 20.83 -3.77
N ALA A 145 10.61 19.88 -4.57
CA ALA A 145 11.16 18.54 -4.66
C ALA A 145 12.19 18.44 -5.78
N LEU A 146 13.17 17.56 -5.61
CA LEU A 146 14.03 17.05 -6.68
C LEU A 146 13.35 15.86 -7.36
N ARG A 147 13.52 15.72 -8.66
CA ARG A 147 13.02 14.61 -9.46
C ARG A 147 14.15 13.72 -9.96
N MET A 148 13.86 12.47 -10.24
CA MET A 148 14.85 11.52 -10.75
C MET A 148 15.49 11.98 -12.08
N GLY A 149 14.76 12.68 -12.94
CA GLY A 149 15.29 13.23 -14.19
C GLY A 149 16.38 14.28 -14.01
N GLU A 150 16.43 14.96 -12.87
CA GLU A 150 17.47 15.96 -12.58
C GLU A 150 18.85 15.33 -12.34
N LEU A 151 18.94 14.01 -12.15
CA LEU A 151 20.22 13.28 -12.11
C LEU A 151 20.99 13.34 -13.43
N ALA A 152 20.35 13.77 -14.52
CA ALA A 152 21.00 13.93 -15.83
C ALA A 152 22.11 14.99 -15.82
N ASP A 153 21.94 16.08 -15.04
CA ASP A 153 22.89 17.20 -14.94
C ASP A 153 23.23 17.48 -13.47
N ARG A 154 24.41 17.05 -13.02
CA ARG A 154 24.86 17.15 -11.63
C ARG A 154 25.04 18.60 -11.16
N ASP A 155 25.49 19.51 -12.06
CA ASP A 155 25.74 20.90 -11.69
C ASP A 155 24.41 21.67 -11.53
N ALA A 156 23.48 21.46 -12.44
CA ALA A 156 22.11 21.99 -12.33
C ALA A 156 21.40 21.42 -11.09
N LEU A 157 21.56 20.13 -10.80
CA LEU A 157 21.03 19.46 -9.61
C LEU A 157 21.58 20.12 -8.31
N LYS A 158 22.91 20.36 -8.24
CA LYS A 158 23.55 21.02 -7.08
C LYS A 158 22.99 22.44 -6.87
N ALA A 159 22.91 23.23 -7.94
CA ALA A 159 22.35 24.57 -7.86
C ALA A 159 20.90 24.59 -7.36
N ARG A 160 20.05 23.71 -7.91
CA ARG A 160 18.67 23.60 -7.49
C ARG A 160 18.53 23.10 -6.04
N LEU A 161 19.36 22.14 -5.62
CA LEU A 161 19.38 21.66 -4.24
C LEU A 161 19.77 22.77 -3.26
N ALA A 162 20.74 23.62 -3.61
CA ALA A 162 21.13 24.77 -2.78
C ALA A 162 19.93 25.72 -2.53
N ASP A 163 19.16 26.06 -3.58
CA ASP A 163 17.96 26.89 -3.46
C ASP A 163 16.90 26.21 -2.57
N ILE A 164 16.73 24.89 -2.69
CA ILE A 164 15.79 24.13 -1.87
C ILE A 164 16.23 24.15 -0.40
N LEU A 165 17.51 23.91 -0.13
CA LEU A 165 18.05 23.86 1.22
C LEU A 165 18.02 25.22 1.93
N GLU A 166 18.24 26.32 1.21
CA GLU A 166 18.06 27.66 1.76
C GLU A 166 16.65 27.79 2.38
N TRP A 167 15.63 27.42 1.62
CA TRP A 167 14.26 27.48 2.10
C TRP A 167 13.96 26.43 3.20
N LYS A 168 14.45 25.20 3.06
CA LYS A 168 14.24 24.12 4.04
C LYS A 168 14.85 24.46 5.41
N ASN A 169 16.04 25.01 5.42
CA ASN A 169 16.73 25.37 6.63
C ASN A 169 16.02 26.47 7.44
N LEU A 170 15.13 27.27 6.81
CA LEU A 170 14.27 28.21 7.55
C LEU A 170 13.37 27.46 8.56
N PHE A 171 12.78 26.34 8.15
CA PHE A 171 11.92 25.54 9.02
C PHE A 171 12.73 24.66 9.98
N ILE A 172 13.79 24.04 9.49
CA ILE A 172 14.59 23.10 10.27
C ILE A 172 15.28 23.85 11.44
N VAL A 173 15.88 25.00 11.15
CA VAL A 173 16.60 25.78 12.17
C VAL A 173 15.65 26.57 13.08
N ASN A 174 14.73 27.36 12.49
CA ASN A 174 13.91 28.29 13.28
C ASN A 174 12.65 27.63 13.83
N GLY A 175 12.08 26.63 13.14
CA GLY A 175 10.86 25.93 13.56
C GLY A 175 11.13 24.77 14.49
N TYR A 176 12.08 23.91 14.12
CA TYR A 176 12.39 22.69 14.87
C TYR A 176 13.65 22.81 15.74
N HIS A 177 14.39 23.94 15.69
CA HIS A 177 15.63 24.18 16.42
C HIS A 177 16.69 23.09 16.19
N HIS A 178 16.72 22.53 14.99
CA HIS A 178 17.69 21.52 14.58
C HIS A 178 18.84 22.17 13.81
N ALA A 179 19.99 21.50 13.74
CA ALA A 179 21.11 21.95 12.90
C ALA A 179 20.69 22.05 11.42
N PRO A 180 21.22 23.03 10.66
CA PRO A 180 20.93 23.15 9.24
C PRO A 180 21.41 21.92 8.49
N ILE A 181 20.74 21.62 7.38
CA ILE A 181 21.15 20.58 6.43
C ILE A 181 22.28 21.15 5.56
N ASP A 182 23.35 20.41 5.46
CA ASP A 182 24.51 20.78 4.63
C ASP A 182 24.32 20.36 3.18
N LEU A 183 24.73 21.24 2.24
CA LEU A 183 24.60 20.98 0.82
C LEU A 183 25.52 19.87 0.33
N ASP A 184 26.77 19.88 0.78
CA ASP A 184 27.76 18.92 0.30
C ASP A 184 27.48 17.52 0.85
N GLU A 185 27.01 17.39 2.09
CA GLU A 185 26.50 16.12 2.63
C GLU A 185 25.34 15.55 1.78
N MET A 186 24.42 16.41 1.36
CA MET A 186 23.29 15.98 0.51
C MET A 186 23.72 15.60 -0.90
N MET A 187 24.74 16.30 -1.44
CA MET A 187 25.32 15.94 -2.74
C MET A 187 26.07 14.61 -2.67
N ASP A 188 26.86 14.38 -1.62
CA ASP A 188 27.56 13.10 -1.40
C ASP A 188 26.57 11.93 -1.26
N TRP A 189 25.44 12.17 -0.57
CA TRP A 189 24.36 11.19 -0.49
C TRP A 189 23.72 10.90 -1.87
N LEU A 190 23.46 11.93 -2.67
CA LEU A 190 22.94 11.77 -4.02
C LEU A 190 23.92 11.00 -4.92
N ASP A 191 25.20 11.35 -4.87
CA ASP A 191 26.26 10.67 -5.62
C ASP A 191 26.37 9.19 -5.24
N THR A 192 26.21 8.87 -3.94
CA THR A 192 26.31 7.51 -3.43
C THR A 192 25.06 6.66 -3.77
N TYR A 193 23.87 7.22 -3.58
CA TYR A 193 22.63 6.41 -3.58
C TYR A 193 21.68 6.71 -4.74
N ALA A 194 21.73 7.89 -5.36
CA ALA A 194 20.83 8.24 -6.43
C ALA A 194 21.49 8.08 -7.82
N MET A 195 22.73 8.55 -7.98
CA MET A 195 23.45 8.49 -9.26
C MET A 195 23.62 7.06 -9.81
N PRO A 196 23.77 5.99 -9.02
CA PRO A 196 23.79 4.62 -9.54
C PRO A 196 22.52 4.20 -10.29
N PHE A 197 21.41 4.93 -10.11
CA PHE A 197 20.16 4.67 -10.83
C PHE A 197 19.92 5.56 -12.04
N LYS A 198 20.88 6.42 -12.41
CA LYS A 198 20.75 7.34 -13.55
C LYS A 198 20.34 6.61 -14.84
N ASP A 199 20.94 5.48 -15.12
CA ASP A 199 20.69 4.72 -16.35
C ASP A 199 19.33 3.98 -16.35
N TYR A 200 18.65 3.90 -15.21
CA TYR A 200 17.30 3.36 -15.07
C TYR A 200 16.22 4.43 -15.31
N VAL A 201 16.61 5.71 -15.32
CA VAL A 201 15.69 6.84 -15.45
C VAL A 201 15.34 7.04 -16.93
N CYS A 202 14.06 7.10 -17.23
CA CYS A 202 13.56 7.33 -18.59
C CYS A 202 12.20 8.05 -18.55
N ASP A 203 11.72 8.49 -19.72
CA ASP A 203 10.32 8.88 -19.86
C ASP A 203 9.43 7.63 -19.82
N THR A 204 8.85 7.36 -18.64
CA THR A 204 7.94 6.23 -18.46
C THR A 204 6.56 6.47 -19.07
N THR A 205 6.21 7.72 -19.38
CA THR A 205 4.96 8.05 -20.09
C THR A 205 5.01 7.49 -21.50
N ASP A 206 6.06 7.82 -22.26
CA ASP A 206 6.25 7.29 -23.61
C ASP A 206 6.36 5.76 -23.60
N TYR A 207 7.19 5.20 -22.69
CA TYR A 207 7.33 3.75 -22.57
C TYR A 207 6.01 3.02 -22.34
N LEU A 208 5.15 3.52 -21.42
CA LEU A 208 3.88 2.87 -21.10
C LEU A 208 2.83 3.09 -22.19
N THR A 209 2.87 4.23 -22.88
CA THR A 209 2.02 4.51 -24.05
C THR A 209 2.32 3.52 -25.18
N ASP A 210 3.61 3.38 -25.53
CA ASP A 210 4.06 2.40 -26.54
C ASP A 210 3.67 0.96 -26.14
N ALA A 211 3.84 0.61 -24.86
CA ALA A 211 3.46 -0.71 -24.37
C ALA A 211 1.95 -0.98 -24.52
N ILE A 212 1.10 0.03 -24.33
CA ILE A 212 -0.36 -0.11 -24.55
C ILE A 212 -0.69 -0.24 -26.04
N GLU A 213 -0.04 0.55 -26.90
CA GLU A 213 -0.19 0.48 -28.35
C GLU A 213 0.24 -0.89 -28.89
N ASP A 214 1.28 -1.47 -28.32
CA ASP A 214 1.76 -2.85 -28.58
C ASP A 214 0.85 -3.93 -27.97
N ASN A 215 -0.31 -3.59 -27.42
CA ASN A 215 -1.26 -4.49 -26.75
C ASN A 215 -0.68 -5.25 -25.54
N LYS A 216 0.35 -4.75 -24.90
CA LYS A 216 0.87 -5.33 -23.66
C LYS A 216 -0.11 -5.17 -22.50
N SER A 217 -0.06 -6.11 -21.58
CA SER A 217 -0.86 -6.12 -20.37
C SER A 217 -0.13 -5.43 -19.22
N LEU A 218 -0.80 -4.49 -18.55
CA LEU A 218 -0.26 -3.72 -17.44
C LEU A 218 -0.99 -4.03 -16.13
N LEU A 219 -0.22 -4.27 -15.07
CA LEU A 219 -0.70 -4.45 -13.70
C LEU A 219 -0.25 -3.28 -12.84
N PHE A 220 -1.20 -2.51 -12.31
CA PHE A 220 -0.94 -1.40 -11.40
C PHE A 220 -1.01 -1.89 -9.96
N GLU A 221 0.12 -1.80 -9.26
CA GLU A 221 0.28 -2.24 -7.87
C GLU A 221 0.18 -1.05 -6.92
N ALA A 222 -0.92 -0.97 -6.15
CA ALA A 222 -1.14 0.03 -5.13
C ALA A 222 -0.44 -0.29 -3.81
N GLN A 223 -0.19 0.74 -3.02
CA GLN A 223 0.14 0.62 -1.60
C GLN A 223 -1.05 1.02 -0.73
N LEU A 224 -1.07 0.55 0.52
CA LEU A 224 -2.07 0.88 1.52
C LEU A 224 -3.50 0.50 1.08
N GLY A 225 -4.50 1.22 1.54
CA GLY A 225 -5.91 0.99 1.22
C GLY A 225 -6.69 2.30 1.18
N ALA A 226 -7.94 2.25 0.74
CA ALA A 226 -8.79 3.43 0.52
C ALA A 226 -8.91 4.33 1.75
N LEU A 227 -8.91 3.76 2.96
CA LEU A 227 -9.04 4.54 4.20
C LEU A 227 -7.73 5.26 4.61
N ARG A 228 -6.63 5.02 3.89
CA ARG A 228 -5.36 5.75 4.01
C ARG A 228 -5.10 6.72 2.85
N ASP A 229 -6.08 6.91 1.98
CA ASP A 229 -6.04 7.88 0.89
C ASP A 229 -6.01 9.31 1.44
N ILE A 230 -5.24 10.20 0.79
CA ILE A 230 -5.08 11.58 1.27
C ILE A 230 -6.39 12.37 1.24
N ASP A 231 -7.25 12.11 0.24
CA ASP A 231 -8.50 12.86 0.03
C ASP A 231 -9.72 12.14 0.60
N TYR A 232 -9.77 10.80 0.46
CA TYR A 232 -10.96 9.98 0.78
C TYR A 232 -10.78 9.14 2.04
N GLY A 233 -9.60 9.15 2.66
CA GLY A 233 -9.30 8.39 3.87
C GLY A 233 -9.73 9.06 5.16
N ILE A 234 -9.28 8.49 6.28
CA ILE A 234 -9.58 8.96 7.65
C ILE A 234 -8.67 10.13 8.06
N TYR A 235 -8.62 11.18 7.26
CA TYR A 235 -7.79 12.36 7.50
C TYR A 235 -7.92 12.89 8.95
N PRO A 236 -6.79 13.24 9.62
CA PRO A 236 -5.41 13.34 9.14
C PRO A 236 -4.57 12.04 9.22
N TYR A 237 -5.14 10.93 9.59
CA TYR A 237 -4.45 9.64 9.74
C TYR A 237 -4.33 8.91 8.40
N THR A 238 -3.80 9.59 7.38
CA THR A 238 -3.68 9.13 5.99
C THR A 238 -2.22 9.06 5.56
N SER A 239 -1.97 8.45 4.40
CA SER A 239 -0.71 8.65 3.68
C SER A 239 -0.71 10.02 2.99
N GLY A 240 0.45 10.52 2.59
CA GLY A 240 0.55 11.73 1.77
C GLY A 240 0.22 11.50 0.29
N SER A 241 -0.24 10.31 -0.10
CA SER A 241 -0.49 9.92 -1.49
C SER A 241 -1.94 9.50 -1.74
N SER A 242 -2.36 9.53 -3.01
CA SER A 242 -3.63 8.96 -3.43
C SER A 242 -3.50 7.44 -3.60
N THR A 243 -4.29 6.68 -2.83
CA THR A 243 -4.26 5.21 -2.79
C THR A 243 -5.41 4.57 -3.57
N ILE A 244 -6.27 5.37 -4.21
CA ILE A 244 -7.40 4.87 -4.98
C ILE A 244 -7.01 4.48 -6.41
N ALA A 245 -7.74 3.51 -6.97
CA ALA A 245 -7.48 3.00 -8.31
C ALA A 245 -7.56 4.08 -9.41
N ALA A 246 -8.46 5.05 -9.26
CA ALA A 246 -8.61 6.15 -10.22
C ALA A 246 -7.32 6.98 -10.40
N TYR A 247 -6.42 6.97 -9.42
CA TYR A 247 -5.12 7.63 -9.53
C TYR A 247 -4.07 6.79 -10.27
N ALA A 248 -4.29 5.51 -10.50
CA ALA A 248 -3.29 4.62 -11.09
C ALA A 248 -2.82 5.10 -12.48
N PRO A 249 -3.68 5.44 -13.43
CA PRO A 249 -3.22 6.00 -14.71
C PRO A 249 -2.46 7.33 -14.55
N ILE A 250 -2.93 8.21 -13.68
CA ILE A 250 -2.29 9.50 -13.39
C ILE A 250 -0.90 9.29 -12.78
N GLY A 251 -0.82 8.46 -11.74
CA GLY A 251 0.43 8.17 -11.04
C GLY A 251 1.41 7.33 -11.85
N ALA A 252 0.94 6.63 -12.88
CA ALA A 252 1.77 5.91 -13.85
C ALA A 252 2.27 6.82 -15.00
N GLY A 253 1.63 8.00 -15.20
CA GLY A 253 2.00 8.95 -16.25
C GLY A 253 1.23 8.76 -17.57
N ILE A 254 0.14 8.02 -17.56
CA ILE A 254 -0.74 7.75 -18.71
C ILE A 254 -2.20 8.11 -18.38
N PRO A 255 -2.51 9.40 -18.12
CA PRO A 255 -3.79 9.83 -17.55
C PRO A 255 -5.01 9.57 -18.46
N GLU A 256 -4.81 9.35 -19.75
CA GLU A 256 -5.86 9.00 -20.72
C GLU A 256 -6.25 7.52 -20.65
N ALA A 257 -5.42 6.66 -20.06
CA ALA A 257 -5.69 5.22 -19.99
C ALA A 257 -6.87 4.90 -19.04
N ARG A 258 -7.63 3.88 -19.39
CA ARG A 258 -8.75 3.42 -18.59
C ARG A 258 -8.50 2.00 -18.08
N LEU A 259 -8.75 1.79 -16.80
CA LEU A 259 -8.63 0.46 -16.19
C LEU A 259 -9.76 -0.44 -16.65
N ASP A 260 -9.43 -1.62 -17.17
CA ASP A 260 -10.40 -2.67 -17.53
C ASP A 260 -10.91 -3.41 -16.30
N THR A 261 -10.02 -3.60 -15.31
CA THR A 261 -10.29 -4.38 -14.10
C THR A 261 -9.69 -3.72 -12.88
N ILE A 262 -10.46 -3.65 -11.79
CA ILE A 262 -10.00 -3.18 -10.48
C ILE A 262 -10.27 -4.28 -9.47
N ILE A 263 -9.21 -4.92 -8.96
CA ILE A 263 -9.30 -5.99 -7.96
C ILE A 263 -9.03 -5.37 -6.58
N GLY A 264 -10.09 -5.29 -5.77
CA GLY A 264 -9.98 -4.86 -4.38
C GLY A 264 -9.52 -6.01 -3.49
N ILE A 265 -8.50 -5.80 -2.68
CA ILE A 265 -8.06 -6.78 -1.68
C ILE A 265 -8.73 -6.47 -0.35
N MET A 266 -9.40 -7.45 0.21
CA MET A 266 -10.20 -7.37 1.44
C MET A 266 -9.87 -8.53 2.36
N LYS A 267 -9.69 -8.29 3.65
CA LYS A 267 -9.56 -9.37 4.64
C LYS A 267 -10.93 -9.88 5.09
N ALA A 268 -10.99 -11.12 5.51
CA ALA A 268 -12.17 -11.70 6.14
C ALA A 268 -12.51 -11.08 7.51
N TYR A 269 -11.60 -10.31 8.10
CA TYR A 269 -11.73 -9.49 9.30
C TYR A 269 -11.01 -8.16 9.09
N SER A 270 -11.02 -7.25 10.07
CA SER A 270 -10.40 -5.95 9.90
C SER A 270 -9.08 -5.82 10.66
N THR A 271 -8.12 -5.13 10.06
CA THR A 271 -6.86 -4.73 10.72
C THR A 271 -6.53 -3.29 10.41
N CYS A 272 -5.86 -2.63 11.34
CA CYS A 272 -5.40 -1.27 11.17
C CYS A 272 -3.96 -1.13 11.66
N VAL A 273 -3.11 -0.49 10.87
CA VAL A 273 -1.75 -0.08 11.25
C VAL A 273 -1.72 1.43 11.37
N GLY A 274 -1.04 1.94 12.41
CA GLY A 274 -0.99 3.37 12.71
C GLY A 274 -2.15 3.87 13.54
N GLU A 275 -2.19 5.16 13.74
CA GLU A 275 -3.14 5.84 14.60
C GLU A 275 -4.46 6.14 13.86
N GLY A 276 -5.41 6.72 14.57
CA GLY A 276 -6.69 7.16 14.06
C GLY A 276 -7.85 6.20 14.36
N PRO A 277 -9.07 6.59 14.00
CA PRO A 277 -10.29 5.82 14.28
C PRO A 277 -10.28 4.44 13.60
N PHE A 278 -10.58 3.42 14.38
CA PHE A 278 -10.80 2.05 13.93
C PHE A 278 -12.02 1.51 14.67
N THR A 279 -13.21 1.78 14.13
CA THR A 279 -14.49 1.62 14.84
C THR A 279 -14.75 0.19 15.34
N CYS A 280 -14.38 -0.81 14.55
CA CYS A 280 -14.58 -2.22 14.90
C CYS A 280 -13.42 -2.81 15.73
N GLU A 281 -12.55 -2.00 16.35
CA GLU A 281 -11.41 -2.48 17.12
C GLU A 281 -11.83 -3.35 18.30
N MET A 282 -11.18 -4.50 18.43
CA MET A 282 -11.34 -5.44 19.54
C MET A 282 -10.20 -5.29 20.54
N PHE A 283 -10.46 -5.64 21.79
CA PHE A 283 -9.52 -5.53 22.90
C PHE A 283 -9.47 -6.82 23.73
N GLY A 284 -8.48 -6.92 24.61
CA GLY A 284 -8.35 -8.08 25.52
C GLY A 284 -8.04 -9.39 24.80
N ASP A 285 -8.55 -10.49 25.37
CA ASP A 285 -8.23 -11.85 24.94
C ASP A 285 -8.75 -12.18 23.52
N GLU A 286 -9.91 -11.65 23.14
CA GLU A 286 -10.45 -11.83 21.80
C GLU A 286 -9.54 -11.21 20.73
N ALA A 287 -9.05 -10.00 21.00
CA ALA A 287 -8.09 -9.35 20.10
C ALA A 287 -6.74 -10.08 20.04
N ALA A 288 -6.27 -10.61 21.18
CA ALA A 288 -5.05 -11.41 21.25
C ALA A 288 -5.19 -12.69 20.40
N ALA A 289 -6.27 -13.44 20.60
CA ALA A 289 -6.56 -14.66 19.86
C ALA A 289 -6.61 -14.41 18.34
N LEU A 290 -7.27 -13.33 17.90
CA LEU A 290 -7.34 -12.99 16.47
C LEU A 290 -5.97 -12.58 15.90
N ARG A 291 -5.16 -11.82 16.67
CA ARG A 291 -3.78 -11.48 16.28
C ARG A 291 -2.91 -12.71 16.11
N ASP A 292 -2.96 -13.62 17.06
CA ASP A 292 -2.14 -14.83 17.05
C ASP A 292 -2.56 -15.75 15.89
N ALA A 293 -3.86 -16.00 15.73
CA ALA A 293 -4.38 -16.81 14.62
C ALA A 293 -4.04 -16.20 13.25
N GLY A 294 -4.10 -14.89 13.13
CA GLY A 294 -3.80 -14.16 11.88
C GLY A 294 -2.34 -13.85 11.66
N GLY A 295 -1.45 -14.05 12.65
CA GLY A 295 -0.07 -13.57 12.60
C GLY A 295 0.00 -12.06 12.40
N GLU A 296 -0.90 -11.31 13.07
CA GLU A 296 -1.05 -9.87 12.87
C GLU A 296 -0.03 -9.06 13.68
N TYR A 297 1.22 -9.22 13.27
CA TYR A 297 2.40 -8.52 13.81
C TYR A 297 3.18 -7.85 12.69
N GLY A 298 3.80 -6.72 12.97
CA GLY A 298 4.61 -6.00 11.99
C GLY A 298 5.84 -6.80 11.58
N ALA A 299 6.04 -7.04 10.29
CA ALA A 299 7.12 -7.89 9.77
C ALA A 299 8.53 -7.41 10.19
N ALA A 300 8.72 -6.09 10.28
CA ALA A 300 10.03 -5.49 10.64
C ALA A 300 10.18 -5.25 12.15
N THR A 301 9.09 -4.98 12.87
CA THR A 301 9.14 -4.50 14.26
C THR A 301 8.54 -5.47 15.27
N GLY A 302 7.82 -6.50 14.84
CA GLY A 302 7.04 -7.37 15.71
C GLY A 302 5.87 -6.68 16.44
N ARG A 303 5.62 -5.39 16.15
CA ARG A 303 4.55 -4.62 16.83
C ARG A 303 3.18 -5.25 16.54
N PRO A 304 2.34 -5.52 17.57
CA PRO A 304 1.00 -6.04 17.36
C PRO A 304 0.15 -5.05 16.58
N ARG A 305 -0.57 -5.56 15.57
CA ARG A 305 -1.55 -4.78 14.81
C ARG A 305 -2.84 -4.65 15.60
N ARG A 306 -3.56 -3.56 15.37
CA ARG A 306 -4.94 -3.41 15.81
C ARG A 306 -5.82 -4.32 14.96
N VAL A 307 -6.72 -5.10 15.60
CA VAL A 307 -7.58 -6.09 14.95
C VAL A 307 -9.02 -5.88 15.34
N GLY A 308 -9.96 -6.31 14.52
CA GLY A 308 -11.38 -6.23 14.81
C GLY A 308 -12.22 -7.12 13.90
N GLY A 309 -13.50 -7.22 14.17
CA GLY A 309 -14.45 -7.93 13.30
C GLY A 309 -14.50 -7.33 11.90
N PHE A 310 -15.11 -8.04 10.96
CA PHE A 310 -15.29 -7.52 9.61
C PHE A 310 -16.16 -6.27 9.63
N ASP A 311 -15.64 -5.15 9.13
CA ASP A 311 -16.34 -3.87 9.09
C ASP A 311 -17.03 -3.69 7.73
N VAL A 312 -18.34 -3.93 7.68
CA VAL A 312 -19.15 -3.79 6.47
C VAL A 312 -19.20 -2.33 6.02
N VAL A 313 -19.33 -1.39 6.95
CA VAL A 313 -19.49 0.03 6.62
C VAL A 313 -18.23 0.59 5.97
N ALA A 314 -17.08 0.31 6.58
CA ALA A 314 -15.78 0.71 6.06
C ALA A 314 -15.44 -0.01 4.74
N SER A 315 -15.71 -1.32 4.65
CA SER A 315 -15.40 -2.10 3.45
C SER A 315 -16.28 -1.71 2.26
N ARG A 316 -17.57 -1.47 2.47
CA ARG A 316 -18.49 -0.94 1.44
C ARG A 316 -18.03 0.42 0.91
N TYR A 317 -17.61 1.30 1.82
CA TYR A 317 -17.06 2.60 1.45
C TYR A 317 -15.78 2.43 0.62
N GLY A 318 -14.84 1.59 1.08
CA GLY A 318 -13.59 1.34 0.36
C GLY A 318 -13.81 0.74 -1.03
N VAL A 319 -14.70 -0.24 -1.17
CA VAL A 319 -15.10 -0.81 -2.48
C VAL A 319 -15.60 0.27 -3.43
N LYS A 320 -16.46 1.18 -2.92
CA LYS A 320 -17.00 2.29 -3.70
C LYS A 320 -15.91 3.29 -4.11
N MET A 321 -15.02 3.69 -3.19
CA MET A 321 -13.95 4.65 -3.48
C MET A 321 -12.93 4.07 -4.47
N GLN A 322 -12.64 2.79 -4.37
CA GLN A 322 -11.77 2.10 -5.32
C GLN A 322 -12.42 1.83 -6.69
N GLY A 323 -13.76 1.82 -6.76
CA GLY A 323 -14.47 1.43 -7.98
C GLY A 323 -14.22 -0.04 -8.35
N CYS A 324 -14.17 -0.94 -7.36
CA CYS A 324 -13.83 -2.34 -7.56
C CYS A 324 -14.77 -3.04 -8.53
N THR A 325 -14.20 -3.77 -9.49
CA THR A 325 -14.95 -4.67 -10.40
C THR A 325 -15.05 -6.08 -9.83
N SER A 326 -14.11 -6.46 -8.98
CA SER A 326 -14.12 -7.71 -8.23
C SER A 326 -13.23 -7.60 -6.97
N ILE A 327 -13.39 -8.57 -6.07
CA ILE A 327 -12.66 -8.65 -4.80
C ILE A 327 -11.83 -9.93 -4.76
N ALA A 328 -10.64 -9.83 -4.13
CA ALA A 328 -9.92 -10.97 -3.59
C ALA A 328 -10.01 -10.91 -2.06
N LEU A 329 -10.70 -11.88 -1.49
CA LEU A 329 -10.84 -12.06 -0.06
C LEU A 329 -9.64 -12.82 0.49
N THR A 330 -9.01 -12.28 1.52
CA THR A 330 -7.82 -12.88 2.12
C THR A 330 -8.07 -13.33 3.56
N LYS A 331 -7.29 -14.32 4.01
CA LYS A 331 -7.27 -14.77 5.41
C LYS A 331 -8.61 -15.32 5.95
N LEU A 332 -9.37 -15.99 5.10
CA LEU A 332 -10.59 -16.68 5.57
C LEU A 332 -10.26 -17.79 6.56
N ASP A 333 -9.18 -18.52 6.33
CA ASP A 333 -8.62 -19.58 7.18
C ASP A 333 -8.40 -19.15 8.65
N VAL A 334 -8.06 -17.90 8.87
CA VAL A 334 -7.81 -17.33 10.20
C VAL A 334 -9.04 -17.41 11.12
N LEU A 335 -10.24 -17.38 10.56
CA LEU A 335 -11.50 -17.40 11.33
C LEU A 335 -11.97 -18.81 11.73
N SER A 336 -11.22 -19.85 11.35
CA SER A 336 -11.61 -21.26 11.56
C SER A 336 -11.77 -21.66 13.04
N TYR A 337 -11.21 -20.91 13.97
CA TYR A 337 -11.29 -21.20 15.41
C TYR A 337 -12.53 -20.61 16.10
N LEU A 338 -13.26 -19.71 15.40
CA LEU A 338 -14.37 -18.97 16.00
C LEU A 338 -15.68 -19.78 15.98
N ASP A 339 -16.41 -19.79 17.12
CA ASP A 339 -17.80 -20.26 17.19
C ASP A 339 -18.75 -19.34 16.44
N LYS A 340 -18.51 -18.05 16.55
CA LYS A 340 -19.28 -16.98 15.91
C LYS A 340 -18.35 -15.90 15.37
N ILE A 341 -18.56 -15.53 14.13
CA ILE A 341 -17.78 -14.51 13.45
C ILE A 341 -18.42 -13.14 13.68
N PRO A 342 -17.73 -12.19 14.35
CA PRO A 342 -18.24 -10.84 14.59
C PRO A 342 -18.20 -10.01 13.31
N VAL A 343 -19.32 -9.36 12.98
CA VAL A 343 -19.46 -8.48 11.82
C VAL A 343 -20.03 -7.14 12.27
N CYS A 344 -19.28 -6.06 12.05
CA CYS A 344 -19.74 -4.70 12.30
C CYS A 344 -20.63 -4.25 11.12
N VAL A 345 -21.95 -4.28 11.32
CA VAL A 345 -22.93 -4.02 10.26
C VAL A 345 -23.33 -2.56 10.12
N ALA A 346 -23.16 -1.78 11.18
CA ALA A 346 -23.47 -0.36 11.24
C ALA A 346 -22.67 0.28 12.38
N TYR A 347 -22.74 1.61 12.47
CA TYR A 347 -22.21 2.36 13.60
C TYR A 347 -23.33 3.03 14.39
N ASP A 348 -23.14 3.14 15.71
CA ASP A 348 -23.90 4.06 16.58
C ASP A 348 -23.10 5.35 16.71
N ILE A 349 -23.71 6.49 16.37
CA ILE A 349 -23.14 7.82 16.55
C ILE A 349 -24.16 8.68 17.28
N ASP A 350 -23.87 9.00 18.53
CA ASP A 350 -24.73 9.81 19.40
C ASP A 350 -26.18 9.24 19.52
N GLY A 351 -26.35 7.90 19.47
CA GLY A 351 -27.62 7.17 19.54
C GLY A 351 -28.33 6.95 18.19
N GLU A 352 -27.74 7.40 17.10
CA GLU A 352 -28.26 7.16 15.74
C GLU A 352 -27.50 6.01 15.06
N ARG A 353 -28.25 5.08 14.45
CA ARG A 353 -27.69 4.01 13.61
C ARG A 353 -27.29 4.57 12.26
N VAL A 354 -26.00 4.45 11.91
CA VAL A 354 -25.41 4.94 10.67
C VAL A 354 -24.84 3.77 9.88
N ASP A 355 -25.22 3.62 8.62
CA ASP A 355 -24.79 2.58 7.70
C ASP A 355 -23.85 3.10 6.57
N ARG A 356 -23.57 4.41 6.56
CA ARG A 356 -22.62 5.07 5.66
C ARG A 356 -21.38 5.48 6.42
N PHE A 357 -20.23 5.26 5.82
CA PHE A 357 -18.95 5.58 6.45
C PHE A 357 -18.85 7.09 6.73
N PRO A 358 -18.77 7.50 8.00
CA PRO A 358 -18.65 8.91 8.37
C PRO A 358 -17.18 9.35 8.29
N ILE A 359 -16.95 10.66 8.23
CA ILE A 359 -15.62 11.25 8.22
C ILE A 359 -15.43 12.21 9.40
N GLY A 360 -14.17 12.52 9.72
CA GLY A 360 -13.80 13.51 10.71
C GLY A 360 -14.35 13.21 12.11
N VAL A 361 -14.92 14.22 12.75
CA VAL A 361 -15.38 14.15 14.14
C VAL A 361 -16.45 13.07 14.36
N LYS A 362 -17.30 12.82 13.37
CA LYS A 362 -18.35 11.78 13.47
C LYS A 362 -17.72 10.39 13.55
N LEU A 363 -16.68 10.12 12.76
CA LEU A 363 -15.99 8.84 12.80
C LEU A 363 -15.31 8.59 14.16
N ALA A 364 -14.76 9.63 14.77
CA ALA A 364 -14.12 9.52 16.10
C ALA A 364 -15.11 9.14 17.23
N LYS A 365 -16.41 9.41 17.03
CA LYS A 365 -17.47 9.07 17.98
C LYS A 365 -18.16 7.74 17.68
N ALA A 366 -17.90 7.16 16.51
CA ALA A 366 -18.57 5.97 16.05
C ALA A 366 -18.27 4.77 16.94
N LYS A 367 -19.33 4.03 17.32
CA LYS A 367 -19.25 2.75 18.03
C LYS A 367 -19.77 1.66 17.13
N PRO A 368 -19.19 0.43 17.15
CA PRO A 368 -19.63 -0.64 16.29
C PRO A 368 -20.97 -1.23 16.75
N ILE A 369 -21.85 -1.52 15.79
CA ILE A 369 -23.02 -2.38 16.01
C ILE A 369 -22.71 -3.73 15.37
N TYR A 370 -22.58 -4.77 16.20
CA TYR A 370 -22.20 -6.09 15.77
C TYR A 370 -23.41 -7.01 15.54
N GLU A 371 -23.30 -7.82 14.49
CA GLU A 371 -24.02 -9.07 14.30
C GLU A 371 -23.02 -10.23 14.33
N TYR A 372 -23.48 -11.43 14.64
CA TYR A 372 -22.64 -12.61 14.76
C TYR A 372 -23.13 -13.70 13.80
N LEU A 373 -22.26 -14.10 12.88
CA LEU A 373 -22.52 -15.18 11.93
C LEU A 373 -21.96 -16.51 12.47
N PRO A 374 -22.49 -17.68 12.06
CA PRO A 374 -21.93 -18.98 12.45
C PRO A 374 -20.46 -19.12 12.03
N GLY A 375 -19.62 -19.63 12.93
CA GLY A 375 -18.28 -20.07 12.61
C GLY A 375 -18.28 -21.45 11.92
N PHE A 376 -17.15 -21.85 11.36
CA PHE A 376 -17.05 -23.12 10.59
C PHE A 376 -16.11 -24.16 11.19
N HIS A 377 -15.41 -23.88 12.26
CA HIS A 377 -14.60 -24.81 13.08
C HIS A 377 -13.87 -25.93 12.33
N CYS A 378 -13.30 -25.63 11.18
CA CYS A 378 -12.50 -26.61 10.47
C CYS A 378 -11.36 -25.95 9.71
N ASP A 379 -10.25 -26.70 9.53
CA ASP A 379 -9.15 -26.29 8.70
C ASP A 379 -9.57 -26.29 7.22
N ILE A 380 -9.49 -25.14 6.58
CA ILE A 380 -9.80 -24.95 5.17
C ILE A 380 -8.54 -24.74 4.29
N SER A 381 -7.36 -24.86 4.87
CA SER A 381 -6.08 -24.62 4.16
C SER A 381 -5.86 -25.57 2.96
N GLY A 382 -6.47 -26.75 3.01
CA GLY A 382 -6.46 -27.73 1.93
C GLY A 382 -7.51 -27.52 0.84
N CYS A 383 -8.49 -26.62 1.02
CA CYS A 383 -9.54 -26.36 0.03
C CYS A 383 -8.96 -25.72 -1.24
N ARG A 384 -9.40 -26.18 -2.42
CA ARG A 384 -8.97 -25.65 -3.72
C ARG A 384 -10.14 -25.34 -4.64
N THR A 385 -11.33 -25.86 -4.34
CA THR A 385 -12.57 -25.62 -5.09
C THR A 385 -13.66 -25.09 -4.16
N ILE A 386 -14.72 -24.50 -4.74
CA ILE A 386 -15.85 -23.97 -3.97
C ILE A 386 -16.53 -25.10 -3.17
N SER A 387 -16.60 -26.30 -3.73
CA SER A 387 -17.24 -27.47 -3.09
C SER A 387 -16.45 -28.01 -1.91
N ASP A 388 -15.18 -27.65 -1.73
CA ASP A 388 -14.38 -28.08 -0.60
C ASP A 388 -14.65 -27.23 0.66
N LEU A 389 -15.21 -26.02 0.47
CA LEU A 389 -15.50 -25.13 1.59
C LEU A 389 -16.68 -25.66 2.42
N PRO A 390 -16.60 -25.63 3.76
CA PRO A 390 -17.76 -25.87 4.60
C PRO A 390 -18.83 -24.82 4.34
N LYS A 391 -20.08 -25.22 4.53
CA LYS A 391 -21.25 -24.38 4.23
C LYS A 391 -21.18 -23.01 4.90
N GLU A 392 -20.82 -22.98 6.18
CA GLU A 392 -20.74 -21.76 6.99
C GLU A 392 -19.64 -20.80 6.48
N ALA A 393 -18.52 -21.32 5.99
CA ALA A 393 -17.47 -20.51 5.38
C ALA A 393 -17.91 -19.92 4.03
N LEU A 394 -18.60 -20.74 3.22
CA LEU A 394 -19.15 -20.28 1.94
C LEU A 394 -20.28 -19.25 2.15
N ASP A 395 -21.17 -19.48 3.12
CA ASP A 395 -22.22 -18.55 3.52
C ASP A 395 -21.63 -17.20 3.99
N TYR A 396 -20.51 -17.24 4.72
CA TYR A 396 -19.80 -16.04 5.13
C TYR A 396 -19.20 -15.26 3.94
N VAL A 397 -18.62 -15.95 2.97
CA VAL A 397 -18.11 -15.32 1.73
C VAL A 397 -19.25 -14.65 0.97
N HIS A 398 -20.38 -15.32 0.80
CA HIS A 398 -21.56 -14.76 0.11
C HIS A 398 -22.17 -13.59 0.88
N TYR A 399 -22.19 -13.67 2.23
CA TYR A 399 -22.61 -12.55 3.06
C TYR A 399 -21.74 -11.31 2.81
N GLN A 400 -20.40 -11.46 2.83
CA GLN A 400 -19.49 -10.35 2.58
C GLN A 400 -19.69 -9.77 1.16
N GLU A 401 -19.81 -10.61 0.15
CA GLU A 401 -20.09 -10.20 -1.23
C GLU A 401 -21.35 -9.33 -1.31
N ALA A 402 -22.45 -9.79 -0.73
CA ALA A 402 -23.71 -9.05 -0.69
C ALA A 402 -23.61 -7.76 0.13
N ALA A 403 -22.94 -7.81 1.29
CA ALA A 403 -22.83 -6.70 2.21
C ALA A 403 -22.02 -5.52 1.63
N VAL A 404 -20.96 -5.80 0.86
CA VAL A 404 -20.13 -4.74 0.24
C VAL A 404 -20.58 -4.38 -1.19
N GLY A 405 -21.46 -5.18 -1.80
CA GLY A 405 -22.01 -4.92 -3.12
C GLY A 405 -21.03 -5.15 -4.29
N CYS A 406 -20.05 -6.07 -4.12
CA CYS A 406 -19.08 -6.39 -5.14
C CYS A 406 -18.70 -7.88 -5.08
N ARG A 407 -18.63 -8.54 -6.24
CA ARG A 407 -18.38 -9.99 -6.33
C ARG A 407 -16.97 -10.37 -5.89
N ILE A 408 -16.88 -11.44 -5.11
CA ILE A 408 -15.60 -12.02 -4.66
C ILE A 408 -15.15 -13.04 -5.69
N LYS A 409 -14.04 -12.73 -6.37
CA LYS A 409 -13.46 -13.57 -7.43
C LYS A 409 -12.44 -14.58 -6.91
N TYR A 410 -11.69 -14.22 -5.87
CA TYR A 410 -10.68 -15.07 -5.25
C TYR A 410 -10.89 -15.11 -3.76
N VAL A 411 -10.76 -16.29 -3.16
CA VAL A 411 -10.79 -16.52 -1.70
C VAL A 411 -9.51 -17.22 -1.28
N SER A 412 -8.70 -16.56 -0.44
CA SER A 412 -7.50 -17.16 0.13
C SER A 412 -7.86 -17.99 1.36
N VAL A 413 -7.38 -19.20 1.40
CA VAL A 413 -7.64 -20.23 2.41
C VAL A 413 -6.39 -20.68 3.19
N GLY A 414 -5.27 -19.99 3.01
CA GLY A 414 -4.00 -20.28 3.68
C GLY A 414 -2.89 -19.34 3.22
N PRO A 415 -1.69 -19.42 3.80
CA PRO A 415 -0.54 -18.54 3.47
C PRO A 415 0.14 -18.87 2.15
N ASP A 416 0.06 -20.12 1.68
CA ASP A 416 0.78 -20.59 0.51
C ASP A 416 0.27 -19.97 -0.78
N ARG A 417 1.14 -19.85 -1.79
CA ARG A 417 0.86 -19.19 -3.06
C ARG A 417 -0.37 -19.76 -3.77
N ASP A 418 -0.56 -21.09 -3.72
CA ASP A 418 -1.64 -21.83 -4.35
C ASP A 418 -2.86 -22.03 -3.44
N ALA A 419 -2.80 -21.57 -2.17
CA ALA A 419 -3.90 -21.68 -1.20
C ALA A 419 -4.98 -20.63 -1.45
N TYR A 420 -5.63 -20.71 -2.61
CA TYR A 420 -6.76 -19.87 -2.98
C TYR A 420 -7.77 -20.62 -3.84
N ILE A 421 -9.02 -20.17 -3.78
CA ILE A 421 -10.13 -20.65 -4.58
C ILE A 421 -10.55 -19.56 -5.55
N LYS A 422 -10.70 -19.89 -6.83
CA LYS A 422 -11.30 -19.02 -7.83
C LYS A 422 -12.80 -19.28 -7.86
N MET A 423 -13.60 -18.25 -7.56
CA MET A 423 -15.06 -18.36 -7.43
C MET A 423 -15.79 -18.34 -8.78
N PHE A 424 -15.23 -17.64 -9.80
CA PHE A 424 -15.76 -17.56 -11.15
C PHE A 424 -14.72 -17.13 -12.19
#